data_4a2727aafef216d583fc4e297bbdced4
#
_entry.id   4a2727aafef216d583fc4e297bbdced4
#
_cell.length_a   1.000
_cell.length_b   1.000
_cell.length_c   1.000
_cell.angle_alpha   90.00
_cell.angle_beta   90.00
_cell.angle_gamma   90.00
#
_symmetry.space_group_name_H-M   'P 1'
#
loop_
_entity.id
_entity.type
_entity.pdbx_description
1 polymer ?
#
loop_
_entity_poly.entity_id
_entity_poly.type
_entity_poly.pdbx_seq_one_letter_code
_entity_poly.pdbx_strand_id
1 'polypeptide(L)'
;GIITTFAIVCAVEGSSQLGSKVIILMGVANLVADAISMGLGDYLSEKAENDYVAKEQAREQWEMDNFIEGEISEMADIYVDKGFARADALEILNKMVLNKQFFLEHMMVEELGFMPVDPEANPAKKGAVTFLSFLTFGSVPLVAYIALYDTMDTHKVFMVATGAVASTLFGLGCLKAKLIQSKGWDIAKSGGETLGLGGLACGMSYLVGWGLEKILDVAGCSS
;
A
#
# COMPACT_ATOMS: atom_id res chain seq x y z
N GLY A 1 4.20 -6.44 4.46
CA GLY A 1 5.27 -6.98 5.31
C GLY A 1 5.01 -8.42 5.71
N ILE A 2 3.88 -8.71 6.41
CA ILE A 2 3.61 -10.05 6.95
C ILE A 2 3.54 -11.13 5.86
N ILE A 3 2.90 -10.86 4.74
CA ILE A 3 2.73 -11.80 3.62
C ILE A 3 4.06 -12.05 2.93
N THR A 4 4.85 -11.01 2.65
CA THR A 4 6.15 -11.15 1.95
C THR A 4 7.16 -11.91 2.80
N THR A 5 7.29 -11.58 4.08
CA THR A 5 8.18 -12.31 4.99
C THR A 5 7.73 -13.76 5.18
N PHE A 6 6.40 -13.99 5.31
CA PHE A 6 5.87 -15.35 5.44
C PHE A 6 6.03 -16.16 4.15
N ALA A 7 5.93 -15.52 2.98
CA ALA A 7 6.20 -16.17 1.70
C ALA A 7 7.65 -16.72 1.62
N ILE A 8 8.64 -15.99 2.14
CA ILE A 8 10.01 -16.49 2.24
C ILE A 8 10.11 -17.67 3.18
N VAL A 9 9.47 -17.59 4.34
CA VAL A 9 9.40 -18.71 5.29
C VAL A 9 8.82 -19.95 4.59
N CYS A 10 7.72 -19.80 3.86
CA CYS A 10 7.08 -20.89 3.13
C CYS A 10 7.98 -21.45 2.01
N ALA A 11 8.70 -20.60 1.27
CA ALA A 11 9.60 -21.02 0.21
C ALA A 11 10.79 -21.84 0.76
N VAL A 12 11.37 -21.39 1.86
CA VAL A 12 12.50 -22.09 2.51
C VAL A 12 12.03 -23.39 3.15
N GLU A 13 10.84 -23.44 3.75
CA GLU A 13 10.26 -24.66 4.30
C GLU A 13 9.92 -25.68 3.19
N GLY A 14 9.52 -25.19 2.00
CA GLY A 14 9.29 -26.03 0.82
C GLY A 14 10.56 -26.70 0.31
N SER A 15 11.73 -26.12 0.59
CA SER A 15 13.05 -26.70 0.35
C SER A 15 13.49 -27.44 1.61
N SER A 16 13.32 -28.74 1.64
CA SER A 16 13.52 -29.61 2.83
C SER A 16 14.94 -29.64 3.40
N GLN A 17 15.91 -29.03 2.71
CA GLN A 17 17.33 -29.03 3.08
C GLN A 17 17.78 -27.81 3.92
N LEU A 18 16.95 -26.78 4.03
CA LEU A 18 17.29 -25.52 4.69
C LEU A 18 16.70 -25.44 6.10
N GLY A 19 17.54 -25.29 7.09
CA GLY A 19 17.12 -25.24 8.50
C GLY A 19 16.66 -23.85 8.96
N SER A 20 16.07 -23.79 10.18
CA SER A 20 15.52 -22.57 10.79
C SER A 20 16.48 -21.36 10.80
N LYS A 21 17.80 -21.57 10.85
CA LYS A 21 18.80 -20.49 10.80
C LYS A 21 18.79 -19.73 9.48
N VAL A 22 18.60 -20.46 8.37
CA VAL A 22 18.52 -19.86 7.03
C VAL A 22 17.23 -19.04 6.90
N ILE A 23 16.11 -19.55 7.44
CA ILE A 23 14.83 -18.83 7.48
C ILE A 23 15.01 -17.49 8.23
N ILE A 24 15.65 -17.52 9.41
CA ILE A 24 15.88 -16.29 10.19
C ILE A 24 16.77 -15.32 9.41
N LEU A 25 17.91 -15.79 8.87
CA LEU A 25 18.85 -14.94 8.16
C LEU A 25 18.20 -14.27 6.94
N MET A 26 17.61 -15.07 6.06
CA MET A 26 16.97 -14.56 4.84
C MET A 26 15.74 -13.71 5.16
N GLY A 27 14.93 -14.16 6.13
CA GLY A 27 13.73 -13.45 6.54
C GLY A 27 14.04 -12.06 7.12
N VAL A 28 15.03 -11.96 8.01
CA VAL A 28 15.45 -10.66 8.59
C VAL A 28 16.06 -9.76 7.53
N ALA A 29 16.95 -10.27 6.69
CA ALA A 29 17.59 -9.49 5.63
C ALA A 29 16.54 -8.93 4.66
N ASN A 30 15.60 -9.77 4.20
CA ASN A 30 14.52 -9.35 3.33
C ASN A 30 13.54 -8.37 4.01
N LEU A 31 13.18 -8.63 5.27
CA LEU A 31 12.30 -7.75 6.03
C LEU A 31 12.83 -6.32 6.10
N VAL A 32 14.14 -6.16 6.38
CA VAL A 32 14.78 -4.84 6.45
C VAL A 32 14.85 -4.19 5.07
N ALA A 33 15.24 -4.95 4.04
CA ALA A 33 15.33 -4.43 2.67
C ALA A 33 13.97 -3.98 2.15
N ASP A 34 12.92 -4.80 2.34
CA ASP A 34 11.56 -4.48 1.91
C ASP A 34 10.98 -3.30 2.70
N ALA A 35 11.22 -3.23 4.02
CA ALA A 35 10.77 -2.11 4.84
C ALA A 35 11.35 -0.78 4.37
N ILE A 36 12.66 -0.75 4.06
CA ILE A 36 13.33 0.44 3.50
C ILE A 36 12.74 0.77 2.13
N SER A 37 12.62 -0.21 1.25
CA SER A 37 12.10 -0.02 -0.11
C SER A 37 10.68 0.54 -0.10
N MET A 38 9.79 -0.04 0.71
CA MET A 38 8.39 0.40 0.83
C MET A 38 8.28 1.77 1.48
N GLY A 39 9.03 2.02 2.57
CA GLY A 39 9.01 3.31 3.25
C GLY A 39 9.55 4.45 2.39
N LEU A 40 10.65 4.23 1.67
CA LEU A 40 11.18 5.20 0.71
C LEU A 40 10.28 5.35 -0.51
N GLY A 41 9.69 4.27 -1.01
CA GLY A 41 8.74 4.30 -2.11
C GLY A 41 7.54 5.19 -1.81
N ASP A 42 6.91 5.01 -0.66
CA ASP A 42 5.78 5.83 -0.21
C ASP A 42 6.17 7.30 -0.03
N TYR A 43 7.35 7.55 0.55
CA TYR A 43 7.88 8.92 0.69
C TYR A 43 8.07 9.59 -0.66
N LEU A 44 8.74 8.93 -1.61
CA LEU A 44 9.04 9.48 -2.93
C LEU A 44 7.77 9.66 -3.77
N SER A 45 6.85 8.71 -3.71
CA SER A 45 5.58 8.78 -4.44
C SER A 45 4.74 9.95 -3.97
N GLU A 46 4.54 10.09 -2.64
CA GLU A 46 3.77 11.19 -2.06
C GLU A 46 4.42 12.55 -2.35
N LYS A 47 5.76 12.61 -2.23
CA LYS A 47 6.48 13.85 -2.55
C LYS A 47 6.32 14.22 -4.02
N ALA A 48 6.47 13.26 -4.94
CA ALA A 48 6.33 13.51 -6.37
C ALA A 48 4.90 13.96 -6.74
N GLU A 49 3.88 13.36 -6.11
CA GLU A 49 2.48 13.75 -6.29
C GLU A 49 2.24 15.19 -5.80
N ASN A 50 2.71 15.51 -4.60
CA ASN A 50 2.58 16.87 -4.05
C ASN A 50 3.32 17.91 -4.89
N ASP A 51 4.55 17.61 -5.35
CA ASP A 51 5.33 18.51 -6.21
C ASP A 51 4.64 18.71 -7.56
N TYR A 52 3.99 17.67 -8.10
CA TYR A 52 3.23 17.76 -9.35
C TYR A 52 1.98 18.63 -9.19
N VAL A 53 1.17 18.36 -8.17
CA VAL A 53 -0.05 19.15 -7.89
C VAL A 53 0.29 20.61 -7.63
N ALA A 54 1.35 20.89 -6.87
CA ALA A 54 1.80 22.26 -6.62
C ALA A 54 2.24 22.98 -7.91
N LYS A 55 2.87 22.27 -8.85
CA LYS A 55 3.26 22.82 -10.15
C LYS A 55 2.04 23.15 -11.01
N GLU A 56 1.07 22.25 -11.08
CA GLU A 56 -0.18 22.50 -11.80
C GLU A 56 -0.96 23.67 -11.18
N GLN A 57 -1.05 23.72 -9.86
CA GLN A 57 -1.69 24.82 -9.16
C GLN A 57 -1.02 26.18 -9.47
N ALA A 58 0.31 26.21 -9.56
CA ALA A 58 1.04 27.43 -9.95
C ALA A 58 0.76 27.83 -11.40
N ARG A 59 0.54 26.85 -12.30
CA ARG A 59 0.15 27.10 -13.69
C ARG A 59 -1.25 27.72 -13.75
N GLU A 60 -2.23 27.07 -13.12
CA GLU A 60 -3.61 27.56 -13.06
C GLU A 60 -3.71 28.96 -12.44
N GLN A 61 -2.93 29.21 -11.37
CA GLN A 61 -2.86 30.55 -10.77
C GLN A 61 -2.33 31.58 -11.76
N TRP A 62 -1.32 31.26 -12.55
CA TRP A 62 -0.78 32.14 -13.56
C TRP A 62 -1.80 32.41 -14.69
N GLU A 63 -2.50 31.37 -15.17
CA GLU A 63 -3.53 31.47 -16.20
C GLU A 63 -4.70 32.32 -15.69
N MET A 64 -5.17 32.09 -14.48
CA MET A 64 -6.21 32.89 -13.83
C MET A 64 -5.81 34.37 -13.67
N ASP A 65 -4.54 34.66 -13.39
CA ASP A 65 -4.07 36.05 -13.23
C ASP A 65 -3.87 36.79 -14.58
N ASN A 66 -3.68 36.06 -15.68
CA ASN A 66 -3.43 36.61 -16.99
C ASN A 66 -4.59 36.49 -17.98
N PHE A 67 -5.46 35.46 -17.83
CA PHE A 67 -6.50 35.09 -18.80
C PHE A 67 -7.81 34.69 -18.14
N ILE A 68 -8.23 35.37 -17.09
CA ILE A 68 -9.39 35.04 -16.25
C ILE A 68 -10.69 34.78 -17.03
N GLU A 69 -10.92 35.51 -18.14
CA GLU A 69 -12.12 35.31 -18.99
C GLU A 69 -12.08 33.95 -19.70
N GLY A 70 -10.88 33.50 -20.08
CA GLY A 70 -10.66 32.18 -20.65
C GLY A 70 -11.00 31.07 -19.65
N GLU A 71 -10.46 31.18 -18.44
CA GLU A 71 -10.70 30.24 -17.34
C GLU A 71 -12.20 30.13 -16.98
N ILE A 72 -12.89 31.27 -16.90
CA ILE A 72 -14.35 31.27 -16.66
C ILE A 72 -15.09 30.56 -17.80
N SER A 73 -14.65 30.74 -19.06
CA SER A 73 -15.29 30.10 -20.21
C SER A 73 -15.04 28.60 -20.23
N GLU A 74 -13.83 28.15 -19.92
CA GLU A 74 -13.44 26.74 -19.85
C GLU A 74 -14.21 26.01 -18.72
N MET A 75 -14.24 26.59 -17.53
CA MET A 75 -15.07 26.09 -16.44
C MET A 75 -16.55 26.06 -16.78
N ALA A 76 -17.06 27.06 -17.55
CA ALA A 76 -18.46 27.05 -18.00
C ALA A 76 -18.75 25.89 -18.97
N ASP A 77 -17.80 25.53 -19.83
CA ASP A 77 -17.94 24.36 -20.71
C ASP A 77 -18.01 23.07 -19.88
N ILE A 78 -17.15 22.90 -18.86
CA ILE A 78 -17.20 21.78 -17.92
C ILE A 78 -18.57 21.69 -17.22
N TYR A 79 -19.15 22.82 -16.82
CA TYR A 79 -20.47 22.86 -16.18
C TYR A 79 -21.61 22.50 -17.16
N VAL A 80 -21.48 22.92 -18.42
CA VAL A 80 -22.42 22.54 -19.47
C VAL A 80 -22.40 21.03 -19.70
N ASP A 81 -21.22 20.42 -19.70
CA ASP A 81 -21.06 18.96 -19.82
C ASP A 81 -21.69 18.23 -18.62
N LYS A 82 -21.72 18.86 -17.45
CA LYS A 82 -22.43 18.37 -16.25
C LYS A 82 -23.94 18.65 -16.23
N GLY A 83 -24.46 19.31 -17.27
CA GLY A 83 -25.91 19.52 -17.46
C GLY A 83 -26.43 20.90 -17.04
N PHE A 84 -25.60 21.87 -16.73
CA PHE A 84 -26.02 23.24 -16.49
C PHE A 84 -26.30 23.98 -17.81
N ALA A 85 -27.24 24.93 -17.80
CA ALA A 85 -27.34 25.87 -18.90
C ALA A 85 -26.14 26.84 -18.87
N ARG A 86 -25.56 27.16 -20.06
CA ARG A 86 -24.35 28.01 -20.12
C ARG A 86 -24.50 29.36 -19.41
N ALA A 87 -25.72 29.96 -19.48
CA ALA A 87 -25.98 31.22 -18.81
C ALA A 87 -25.89 31.11 -17.29
N ASP A 88 -26.43 30.04 -16.72
CA ASP A 88 -26.41 29.78 -15.27
C ASP A 88 -24.97 29.44 -14.81
N ALA A 89 -24.24 28.65 -15.60
CA ALA A 89 -22.84 28.33 -15.35
C ALA A 89 -22.00 29.61 -15.26
N LEU A 90 -22.11 30.49 -16.26
CA LEU A 90 -21.38 31.76 -16.26
C LEU A 90 -21.77 32.67 -15.08
N GLU A 91 -23.05 32.73 -14.70
CA GLU A 91 -23.48 33.51 -13.54
C GLU A 91 -22.84 32.99 -12.24
N ILE A 92 -22.83 31.67 -12.05
CA ILE A 92 -22.20 31.01 -10.87
C ILE A 92 -20.71 31.31 -10.85
N LEU A 93 -20.00 31.06 -11.94
CA LEU A 93 -18.54 31.21 -12.02
C LEU A 93 -18.08 32.65 -11.84
N ASN A 94 -18.82 33.61 -12.41
CA ASN A 94 -18.55 35.04 -12.19
C ASN A 94 -18.71 35.48 -10.71
N LYS A 95 -19.53 34.78 -9.93
CA LYS A 95 -19.61 34.98 -8.49
C LYS A 95 -18.48 34.30 -7.74
N MET A 96 -18.08 33.09 -8.19
CA MET A 96 -16.99 32.30 -7.56
C MET A 96 -15.63 32.97 -7.74
N VAL A 97 -15.36 33.56 -8.89
CA VAL A 97 -14.08 34.23 -9.20
C VAL A 97 -13.78 35.44 -8.31
N LEU A 98 -14.79 36.01 -7.65
CA LEU A 98 -14.59 37.07 -6.66
C LEU A 98 -13.76 36.60 -5.46
N ASN A 99 -13.75 35.30 -5.18
CA ASN A 99 -12.82 34.67 -4.26
C ASN A 99 -11.80 33.85 -5.06
N LYS A 100 -10.73 34.49 -5.47
CA LYS A 100 -9.70 33.88 -6.33
C LYS A 100 -9.14 32.56 -5.78
N GLN A 101 -8.88 32.48 -4.47
CA GLN A 101 -8.35 31.28 -3.85
C GLN A 101 -9.34 30.11 -3.97
N PHE A 102 -10.60 30.35 -3.66
CA PHE A 102 -11.64 29.35 -3.79
C PHE A 102 -11.84 28.92 -5.25
N PHE A 103 -11.80 29.87 -6.19
CA PHE A 103 -11.94 29.58 -7.60
C PHE A 103 -10.79 28.72 -8.13
N LEU A 104 -9.55 29.02 -7.74
CA LEU A 104 -8.38 28.21 -8.06
C LEU A 104 -8.50 26.76 -7.54
N GLU A 105 -8.86 26.62 -6.27
CA GLU A 105 -9.07 25.28 -5.67
C GLU A 105 -10.19 24.53 -6.38
N HIS A 106 -11.23 25.23 -6.82
CA HIS A 106 -12.35 24.65 -7.57
C HIS A 106 -11.93 24.21 -8.98
N MET A 107 -11.13 24.99 -9.70
CA MET A 107 -10.55 24.63 -10.99
C MET A 107 -9.69 23.37 -10.85
N MET A 108 -8.77 23.34 -9.88
CA MET A 108 -7.93 22.16 -9.62
C MET A 108 -8.75 20.87 -9.47
N VAL A 109 -9.92 20.94 -8.82
CA VAL A 109 -10.78 19.77 -8.61
C VAL A 109 -11.58 19.41 -9.86
N GLU A 110 -12.24 20.39 -10.48
CA GLU A 110 -13.24 20.17 -11.50
C GLU A 110 -12.64 19.93 -12.89
N GLU A 111 -11.53 20.59 -13.19
CA GLU A 111 -10.85 20.53 -14.47
C GLU A 111 -9.75 19.45 -14.45
N LEU A 112 -8.85 19.52 -13.47
CA LEU A 112 -7.67 18.65 -13.41
C LEU A 112 -7.90 17.38 -12.56
N GLY A 113 -8.98 17.32 -11.77
CA GLY A 113 -9.29 16.20 -10.91
C GLY A 113 -8.35 16.05 -9.70
N PHE A 114 -7.57 17.09 -9.37
CA PHE A 114 -6.65 17.10 -8.23
C PHE A 114 -7.34 17.63 -6.98
N MET A 115 -7.20 16.89 -5.90
CA MET A 115 -7.56 17.41 -4.58
C MET A 115 -6.49 18.41 -4.13
N PRO A 116 -6.88 19.53 -3.49
CA PRO A 116 -5.90 20.45 -2.90
C PRO A 116 -4.93 19.72 -1.99
N VAL A 117 -3.64 20.05 -2.07
CA VAL A 117 -2.63 19.46 -1.20
C VAL A 117 -2.95 19.85 0.24
N ASP A 118 -3.11 18.83 1.10
CA ASP A 118 -3.29 19.05 2.53
C ASP A 118 -2.01 19.74 3.08
N PRO A 119 -2.11 20.96 3.63
CA PRO A 119 -0.95 21.65 4.21
C PRO A 119 -0.27 20.86 5.33
N GLU A 120 -0.99 19.94 5.98
CA GLU A 120 -0.45 19.05 7.02
C GLU A 120 0.12 17.73 6.46
N ALA A 121 -0.04 17.47 5.16
CA ALA A 121 0.51 16.27 4.53
C ALA A 121 2.04 16.28 4.63
N ASN A 122 2.56 15.24 5.26
CA ASN A 122 4.00 15.08 5.43
C ASN A 122 4.45 13.75 4.81
N PRO A 123 5.05 13.80 3.61
CA PRO A 123 5.53 12.60 2.93
C PRO A 123 6.50 11.76 3.77
N ALA A 124 7.37 12.42 4.56
CA ALA A 124 8.30 11.71 5.43
C ALA A 124 7.60 10.95 6.56
N LYS A 125 6.51 11.51 7.10
CA LYS A 125 5.70 10.83 8.10
C LYS A 125 5.01 9.59 7.50
N LYS A 126 4.46 9.70 6.29
CA LYS A 126 3.83 8.58 5.58
C LYS A 126 4.83 7.45 5.34
N GLY A 127 5.99 7.76 4.77
CA GLY A 127 7.07 6.79 4.56
C GLY A 127 7.57 6.14 5.86
N ALA A 128 7.73 6.92 6.93
CA ALA A 128 8.13 6.39 8.24
C ALA A 128 7.08 5.45 8.86
N VAL A 129 5.78 5.78 8.72
CA VAL A 129 4.68 4.91 9.19
C VAL A 129 4.69 3.60 8.42
N THR A 130 4.87 3.63 7.10
CA THR A 130 4.96 2.43 6.27
C THR A 130 6.17 1.58 6.66
N PHE A 131 7.34 2.18 6.80
CA PHE A 131 8.56 1.50 7.25
C PHE A 131 8.37 0.78 8.60
N LEU A 132 7.88 1.49 9.62
CA LEU A 132 7.66 0.93 10.95
C LEU A 132 6.57 -0.13 10.97
N SER A 133 5.49 0.07 10.24
CA SER A 133 4.41 -0.90 10.10
C SER A 133 4.91 -2.19 9.42
N PHE A 134 5.74 -2.04 8.39
CA PHE A 134 6.32 -3.16 7.68
C PHE A 134 7.23 -3.99 8.60
N LEU A 135 8.13 -3.34 9.36
CA LEU A 135 8.99 -4.00 10.33
C LEU A 135 8.17 -4.71 11.42
N THR A 136 7.18 -4.02 11.99
CA THR A 136 6.38 -4.57 13.10
C THR A 136 5.57 -5.79 12.67
N PHE A 137 4.79 -5.68 11.61
CA PHE A 137 3.94 -6.79 11.16
C PHE A 137 4.72 -7.85 10.39
N GLY A 138 5.75 -7.47 9.64
CA GLY A 138 6.61 -8.40 8.93
C GLY A 138 7.48 -9.25 9.83
N SER A 139 7.76 -8.81 11.06
CA SER A 139 8.52 -9.61 12.04
C SER A 139 7.71 -10.77 12.64
N VAL A 140 6.37 -10.75 12.57
CA VAL A 140 5.51 -11.76 13.21
C VAL A 140 5.89 -13.21 12.90
N PRO A 141 6.07 -13.64 11.63
CA PRO A 141 6.50 -14.99 11.34
C PRO A 141 7.91 -15.31 11.88
N LEU A 142 8.82 -14.31 11.87
CA LEU A 142 10.21 -14.51 12.30
C LEU A 142 10.35 -14.61 13.80
N VAL A 143 9.52 -13.91 14.58
CA VAL A 143 9.52 -13.99 16.04
C VAL A 143 9.32 -15.43 16.52
N ALA A 144 8.42 -16.19 15.87
CA ALA A 144 8.24 -17.60 16.20
C ALA A 144 9.52 -18.43 15.96
N TYR A 145 10.22 -18.18 14.85
CA TYR A 145 11.48 -18.86 14.56
C TYR A 145 12.60 -18.44 15.51
N ILE A 146 12.76 -17.15 15.80
CA ILE A 146 13.78 -16.64 16.73
C ILE A 146 13.58 -17.23 18.15
N ALA A 147 12.31 -17.32 18.59
CA ALA A 147 12.00 -17.80 19.93
C ALA A 147 12.11 -19.32 20.10
N LEU A 148 11.89 -20.10 19.03
CA LEU A 148 11.67 -21.55 19.15
C LEU A 148 12.71 -22.40 18.39
N TYR A 149 13.68 -21.80 17.65
CA TYR A 149 14.57 -22.53 16.76
C TYR A 149 15.46 -23.57 17.51
N ASP A 150 15.80 -23.32 18.78
CA ASP A 150 16.61 -24.22 19.61
C ASP A 150 15.78 -25.25 20.39
N THR A 151 14.43 -25.08 20.46
CA THR A 151 13.59 -25.87 21.34
C THR A 151 12.68 -26.86 20.59
N MET A 152 12.45 -26.62 19.31
CA MET A 152 11.51 -27.41 18.49
C MET A 152 12.07 -27.71 17.10
N ASP A 153 11.56 -28.82 16.52
CA ASP A 153 11.82 -29.13 15.11
C ASP A 153 11.26 -28.03 14.18
N THR A 154 11.94 -27.78 13.06
CA THR A 154 11.58 -26.73 12.08
C THR A 154 10.09 -26.81 11.68
N HIS A 155 9.54 -27.99 11.40
CA HIS A 155 8.13 -28.16 11.07
C HIS A 155 7.17 -27.71 12.18
N LYS A 156 7.51 -27.94 13.44
CA LYS A 156 6.66 -27.46 14.56
C LYS A 156 6.72 -25.95 14.68
N VAL A 157 7.90 -25.36 14.49
CA VAL A 157 8.07 -23.89 14.46
C VAL A 157 7.26 -23.28 13.31
N PHE A 158 7.29 -23.91 12.13
CA PHE A 158 6.49 -23.50 10.99
C PHE A 158 4.98 -23.50 11.28
N MET A 159 4.46 -24.54 11.95
CA MET A 159 3.05 -24.60 12.34
C MET A 159 2.67 -23.46 13.30
N VAL A 160 3.53 -23.16 14.28
CA VAL A 160 3.31 -22.03 15.22
C VAL A 160 3.36 -20.70 14.47
N ALA A 161 4.35 -20.50 13.62
CA ALA A 161 4.46 -19.30 12.79
C ALA A 161 3.24 -19.09 11.89
N THR A 162 2.78 -20.19 11.24
CA THR A 162 1.57 -20.17 10.39
C THR A 162 0.34 -19.76 11.20
N GLY A 163 0.15 -20.30 12.40
CA GLY A 163 -0.94 -19.94 13.30
C GLY A 163 -0.90 -18.45 13.71
N ALA A 164 0.28 -17.95 14.05
CA ALA A 164 0.49 -16.54 14.41
C ALA A 164 0.19 -15.61 13.22
N VAL A 165 0.69 -15.93 12.03
CA VAL A 165 0.43 -15.17 10.80
C VAL A 165 -1.06 -15.19 10.44
N ALA A 166 -1.69 -16.36 10.45
CA ALA A 166 -3.11 -16.50 10.15
C ALA A 166 -3.99 -15.67 11.08
N SER A 167 -3.70 -15.72 12.40
CA SER A 167 -4.42 -14.92 13.40
C SER A 167 -4.22 -13.41 13.17
N THR A 168 -3.01 -12.99 12.85
CA THR A 168 -2.69 -11.59 12.59
C THR A 168 -3.34 -11.09 11.30
N LEU A 169 -3.29 -11.85 10.19
CA LEU A 169 -3.93 -11.49 8.94
C LEU A 169 -5.45 -11.40 9.07
N PHE A 170 -6.06 -12.36 9.76
CA PHE A 170 -7.49 -12.33 10.04
C PHE A 170 -7.86 -11.11 10.89
N GLY A 171 -7.10 -10.85 11.96
CA GLY A 171 -7.30 -9.69 12.84
C GLY A 171 -7.16 -8.36 12.09
N LEU A 172 -6.13 -8.20 11.23
CA LEU A 172 -5.95 -7.02 10.39
C LEU A 172 -7.08 -6.83 9.37
N GLY A 173 -7.56 -7.91 8.75
CA GLY A 173 -8.72 -7.87 7.86
C GLY A 173 -10.01 -7.44 8.58
N CYS A 174 -10.23 -7.94 9.78
CA CYS A 174 -11.34 -7.51 10.64
C CYS A 174 -11.21 -6.05 11.07
N LEU A 175 -10.01 -5.62 11.44
CA LEU A 175 -9.74 -4.22 11.82
C LEU A 175 -10.00 -3.27 10.65
N LYS A 176 -9.51 -3.60 9.45
CA LYS A 176 -9.78 -2.86 8.22
C LYS A 176 -11.29 -2.67 8.01
N ALA A 177 -12.07 -3.75 8.06
CA ALA A 177 -13.51 -3.69 7.89
C ALA A 177 -14.20 -2.83 8.95
N LYS A 178 -13.73 -2.90 10.22
CA LYS A 178 -14.27 -2.10 11.31
C LYS A 178 -14.00 -0.60 11.12
N LEU A 179 -12.82 -0.23 10.63
CA LEU A 179 -12.46 1.16 10.33
C LEU A 179 -13.35 1.77 9.23
N ILE A 180 -13.79 0.95 8.26
CA ILE A 180 -14.72 1.35 7.18
C ILE A 180 -16.19 1.28 7.66
N GLN A 181 -16.42 1.08 8.97
CA GLN A 181 -17.74 0.97 9.57
C GLN A 181 -18.62 -0.19 9.05
N SER A 182 -17.99 -1.25 8.51
CA SER A 182 -18.69 -2.47 8.15
C SER A 182 -19.30 -3.16 9.39
N LYS A 183 -20.41 -3.87 9.20
CA LYS A 183 -21.14 -4.50 10.31
C LYS A 183 -21.27 -6.01 10.13
N GLY A 184 -21.31 -6.72 11.24
CA GLY A 184 -21.70 -8.12 11.31
C GLY A 184 -20.79 -9.05 10.47
N TRP A 185 -21.38 -9.78 9.54
CA TRP A 185 -20.70 -10.79 8.71
C TRP A 185 -19.62 -10.22 7.80
N ASP A 186 -19.75 -8.96 7.35
CA ASP A 186 -18.77 -8.34 6.44
C ASP A 186 -17.40 -8.20 7.09
N ILE A 187 -17.33 -8.04 8.42
CA ILE A 187 -16.07 -8.01 9.17
C ILE A 187 -15.35 -9.36 9.08
N ALA A 188 -16.07 -10.45 9.33
CA ALA A 188 -15.49 -11.80 9.26
C ALA A 188 -15.10 -12.17 7.82
N LYS A 189 -15.90 -11.75 6.83
CA LYS A 189 -15.61 -11.92 5.41
C LYS A 189 -14.31 -11.22 5.01
N SER A 190 -14.12 -9.95 5.39
CA SER A 190 -12.88 -9.21 5.14
C SER A 190 -11.65 -9.87 5.80
N GLY A 191 -11.81 -10.40 7.02
CA GLY A 191 -10.79 -11.21 7.68
C GLY A 191 -10.44 -12.47 6.88
N GLY A 192 -11.45 -13.18 6.40
CA GLY A 192 -11.31 -14.38 5.58
C GLY A 192 -10.66 -14.11 4.21
N GLU A 193 -11.02 -13.01 3.55
CA GLU A 193 -10.39 -12.59 2.29
C GLU A 193 -8.90 -12.28 2.46
N THR A 194 -8.55 -11.53 3.54
CA THR A 194 -7.15 -11.21 3.84
C THR A 194 -6.34 -12.46 4.15
N LEU A 195 -6.92 -13.40 4.89
CA LEU A 195 -6.31 -14.70 5.19
C LEU A 195 -6.16 -15.55 3.91
N GLY A 196 -7.16 -15.55 3.03
CA GLY A 196 -7.13 -16.26 1.75
C GLY A 196 -5.99 -15.77 0.84
N LEU A 197 -5.79 -14.46 0.74
CA LEU A 197 -4.68 -13.87 -0.01
C LEU A 197 -3.31 -14.27 0.57
N GLY A 198 -3.17 -14.24 1.89
CA GLY A 198 -1.95 -14.71 2.55
C GLY A 198 -1.68 -16.21 2.34
N GLY A 199 -2.74 -17.02 2.38
CA GLY A 199 -2.67 -18.45 2.11
C GLY A 199 -2.26 -18.78 0.67
N LEU A 200 -2.78 -18.05 -0.31
CA LEU A 200 -2.38 -18.17 -1.72
C LEU A 200 -0.90 -17.83 -1.91
N ALA A 201 -0.44 -16.71 -1.34
CA ALA A 201 0.96 -16.31 -1.41
C ALA A 201 1.89 -17.36 -0.80
N CYS A 202 1.53 -17.90 0.38
CA CYS A 202 2.29 -18.96 1.02
C CYS A 202 2.32 -20.24 0.16
N GLY A 203 1.17 -20.69 -0.34
CA GLY A 203 1.07 -21.89 -1.17
C GLY A 203 1.92 -21.80 -2.44
N MET A 204 1.86 -20.68 -3.13
CA MET A 204 2.67 -20.41 -4.32
C MET A 204 4.17 -20.39 -3.99
N SER A 205 4.57 -19.73 -2.92
CA SER A 205 5.97 -19.65 -2.50
C SER A 205 6.52 -21.03 -2.08
N TYR A 206 5.72 -21.81 -1.37
CA TYR A 206 6.07 -23.18 -1.01
C TYR A 206 6.30 -24.07 -2.25
N LEU A 207 5.39 -23.97 -3.24
CA LEU A 207 5.52 -24.71 -4.50
C LEU A 207 6.76 -24.30 -5.30
N VAL A 208 7.11 -23.03 -5.28
CA VAL A 208 8.34 -22.53 -5.92
C VAL A 208 9.56 -23.08 -5.21
N GLY A 209 9.62 -23.06 -3.87
CA GLY A 209 10.70 -23.63 -3.08
C GLY A 209 10.91 -25.11 -3.36
N TRP A 210 9.82 -25.89 -3.27
CA TRP A 210 9.83 -27.32 -3.56
C TRP A 210 10.23 -27.64 -5.02
N GLY A 211 9.72 -26.87 -5.99
CA GLY A 211 10.03 -27.06 -7.40
C GLY A 211 11.50 -26.78 -7.73
N LEU A 212 12.05 -25.69 -7.16
CA LEU A 212 13.46 -25.34 -7.33
C LEU A 212 14.39 -26.39 -6.72
N GLU A 213 14.07 -26.90 -5.52
CA GLU A 213 14.82 -28.00 -4.90
C GLU A 213 14.92 -29.19 -5.84
N LYS A 214 13.78 -29.67 -6.38
CA LYS A 214 13.77 -30.77 -7.35
C LYS A 214 14.62 -30.51 -8.61
N ILE A 215 14.57 -29.30 -9.14
CA ILE A 215 15.34 -28.94 -10.33
C ILE A 215 16.84 -28.95 -10.02
N LEU A 216 17.24 -28.44 -8.87
CA LEU A 216 18.63 -28.41 -8.43
C LEU A 216 19.18 -29.81 -8.14
N ASP A 217 18.37 -30.69 -7.54
CA ASP A 217 18.72 -32.10 -7.32
C ASP A 217 18.93 -32.85 -8.65
N VAL A 218 18.07 -32.63 -9.63
CA VAL A 218 18.19 -33.25 -10.97
C VAL A 218 19.40 -32.66 -11.72
N ALA A 219 19.73 -31.39 -11.51
CA ALA A 219 20.90 -30.74 -12.12
C ALA A 219 22.25 -31.12 -11.49
N GLY A 220 22.26 -31.96 -10.45
CA GLY A 220 23.47 -32.44 -9.77
C GLY A 220 24.22 -31.36 -8.98
N CYS A 221 23.54 -30.25 -8.60
CA CYS A 221 24.10 -29.17 -7.79
C CYS A 221 23.98 -29.38 -6.28
N SER A 222 23.54 -30.56 -5.83
CA SER A 222 23.52 -30.94 -4.42
C SER A 222 24.88 -31.56 -4.05
N SER A 223 25.79 -30.77 -3.53
CA SER A 223 26.99 -31.24 -2.83
C SER A 223 26.89 -30.96 -1.36
#